data_6164f96e4d884afc48e1da17a750c675
#
_entry.id   6164f96e4d884afc48e1da17a750c675
#
_cell.length_a   1.000
_cell.length_b   1.000
_cell.length_c   1.000
_cell.angle_alpha   90.00
_cell.angle_beta   90.00
_cell.angle_gamma   90.00
#
_symmetry.space_group_name_H-M   'P 1'
#
loop_
_entity.id
_entity.type
_entity.pdbx_description
1 polymer ?
#
loop_
_entity_poly.entity_id
_entity_poly.type
_entity_poly.pdbx_seq_one_letter_code
_entity_poly.pdbx_strand_id
1 'polypeptide(L)' 'MHSNQIQPDMPVVCSQDGQFAEVDHMEGEDMIKLKRDSAGTHHYIPLSWVTSVEDSKVKIDRPGKEAMQEWSESPNM' A
#
# COMPACT_ATOMS: atom_id res chain seq x y z
N MET A 1 -9.25 9.49 7.91
CA MET A 1 -8.54 8.25 7.68
C MET A 1 -9.27 7.39 6.66
N HIS A 2 -8.56 6.53 5.97
CA HIS A 2 -9.08 5.85 4.79
C HIS A 2 -9.22 4.33 4.96
N SER A 3 -9.00 3.80 6.17
CA SER A 3 -8.91 2.35 6.34
C SER A 3 -10.20 1.61 5.95
N ASN A 4 -11.36 2.21 6.17
CA ASN A 4 -12.63 1.58 5.82
C ASN A 4 -12.92 1.60 4.32
N GLN A 5 -12.12 2.32 3.54
CA GLN A 5 -12.27 2.39 2.09
C GLN A 5 -11.27 1.48 1.38
N ILE A 6 -10.31 0.94 2.11
CA ILE A 6 -9.27 0.10 1.53
C ILE A 6 -9.72 -1.35 1.60
N GLN A 7 -9.78 -2.00 0.46
CA GLN A 7 -10.28 -3.36 0.35
C GLN A 7 -9.27 -4.24 -0.40
N PRO A 8 -9.37 -5.57 -0.22
CA PRO A 8 -8.49 -6.48 -0.96
C PRO A 8 -8.59 -6.28 -2.46
N ASP A 9 -7.49 -6.52 -3.13
CA ASP A 9 -7.34 -6.45 -4.59
C ASP A 9 -7.36 -5.03 -5.15
N MET A 10 -7.42 -4.01 -4.31
CA MET A 10 -7.33 -2.64 -4.82
C MET A 10 -5.90 -2.34 -5.26
N PRO A 11 -5.71 -1.70 -6.42
CA PRO A 11 -4.37 -1.28 -6.81
C PRO A 11 -3.84 -0.17 -5.92
N VAL A 12 -2.54 -0.21 -5.66
CA VAL A 12 -1.84 0.85 -4.92
C VAL A 12 -0.99 1.61 -5.92
N VAL A 13 -1.25 2.91 -6.03
CA VAL A 13 -0.54 3.78 -6.96
C VAL A 13 0.32 4.76 -6.19
N CYS A 14 1.44 5.13 -6.79
CA CYS A 14 2.36 6.07 -6.18
C CYS A 14 1.92 7.51 -6.45
N SER A 15 2.67 8.47 -5.92
CA SER A 15 2.34 9.88 -6.09
C SER A 15 2.38 10.32 -7.55
N GLN A 16 2.98 9.53 -8.42
CA GLN A 16 3.05 9.80 -9.86
C GLN A 16 2.03 8.98 -10.65
N ASP A 17 1.04 8.40 -9.94
CA ASP A 17 -0.05 7.61 -10.51
C ASP A 17 0.38 6.29 -11.14
N GLY A 18 1.58 5.82 -10.85
CA GLY A 18 2.03 4.51 -11.30
C GLY A 18 1.66 3.43 -10.30
N GLN A 19 0.98 2.37 -10.77
CA GLN A 19 0.66 1.24 -9.92
C GLN A 19 1.92 0.43 -9.65
N PHE A 20 2.21 0.16 -8.38
CA PHE A 20 3.38 -0.64 -8.02
C PHE A 20 3.03 -1.83 -7.13
N ALA A 21 1.78 -1.94 -6.67
CA ALA A 21 1.38 -3.02 -5.78
C ALA A 21 -0.13 -3.16 -5.78
N GLU A 22 -0.62 -4.17 -5.06
CA GLU A 22 -2.05 -4.37 -4.82
C GLU A 22 -2.25 -4.70 -3.36
N VAL A 23 -3.39 -4.31 -2.81
CA VAL A 23 -3.74 -4.59 -1.42
C VAL A 23 -4.09 -6.06 -1.25
N ASP A 24 -3.47 -6.73 -0.28
CA ASP A 24 -3.90 -8.06 0.17
C ASP A 24 -5.04 -7.86 1.17
N HIS A 25 -4.75 -7.17 2.27
CA HIS A 25 -5.77 -6.79 3.25
C HIS A 25 -5.16 -5.79 4.24
N MET A 26 -6.00 -5.23 5.10
CA MET A 26 -5.50 -4.39 6.18
C MET A 26 -4.91 -5.28 7.27
N GLU A 27 -3.73 -4.92 7.74
CA GLU A 27 -3.09 -5.61 8.85
C GLU A 27 -3.23 -4.71 10.08
N GLY A 28 -4.22 -4.99 10.92
CA GLY A 28 -4.53 -4.10 12.01
C GLY A 28 -5.25 -2.85 11.51
N GLU A 29 -5.10 -1.75 12.24
CA GLU A 29 -5.80 -0.51 11.94
C GLU A 29 -5.00 0.47 11.11
N ASP A 30 -3.68 0.33 11.09
CA ASP A 30 -2.79 1.36 10.52
C ASP A 30 -1.73 0.81 9.57
N MET A 31 -1.82 -0.45 9.20
CA MET A 31 -0.88 -1.05 8.24
C MET A 31 -1.66 -1.71 7.11
N ILE A 32 -1.12 -1.58 5.90
CA ILE A 32 -1.68 -2.22 4.71
C ILE A 32 -0.72 -3.33 4.30
N LYS A 33 -1.23 -4.56 4.27
CA LYS A 33 -0.46 -5.69 3.74
C LYS A 33 -0.67 -5.74 2.23
N LEU A 34 0.42 -5.74 1.49
CA LEU A 34 0.37 -5.80 0.04
C LEU A 34 0.48 -7.26 -0.42
N LYS A 35 -0.04 -7.53 -1.59
CA LYS A 35 0.10 -8.85 -2.19
C LYS A 35 1.57 -9.14 -2.49
N ARG A 36 1.90 -10.42 -2.63
CA ARG A 36 3.27 -10.84 -2.91
C ARG A 36 3.80 -10.16 -4.17
N ASP A 37 5.05 -9.73 -4.10
CA ASP A 37 5.74 -9.18 -5.26
C ASP A 37 6.27 -10.32 -6.14
N SER A 38 7.05 -9.98 -7.16
CA SER A 38 7.59 -10.97 -8.10
C SER A 38 8.54 -11.95 -7.43
N ALA A 39 9.10 -11.60 -6.27
CA ALA A 39 9.97 -12.49 -5.49
C ALA A 39 9.19 -13.33 -4.49
N GLY A 40 7.87 -13.17 -4.41
CA GLY A 40 7.03 -13.92 -3.49
C GLY A 40 6.99 -13.37 -2.09
N THR A 41 7.36 -12.11 -1.89
CA THR A 41 7.45 -11.49 -0.58
C THR A 41 6.30 -10.49 -0.40
N HIS A 42 5.60 -10.60 0.73
CA HIS A 42 4.63 -9.59 1.13
C HIS A 42 5.35 -8.40 1.73
N HIS A 43 4.83 -7.22 1.43
CA HIS A 43 5.35 -5.98 2.02
C HIS A 43 4.21 -5.24 2.71
N TYR A 44 4.57 -4.32 3.59
CA TYR A 44 3.61 -3.57 4.39
C TYR A 44 3.93 -2.09 4.26
N ILE A 45 2.88 -1.28 4.15
CA ILE A 45 3.03 0.17 4.17
C ILE A 45 2.11 0.75 5.25
N PRO A 46 2.54 1.83 5.90
CA PRO A 46 1.68 2.45 6.92
C PRO A 46 0.52 3.19 6.27
N LEU A 47 -0.61 3.17 6.95
CA LEU A 47 -1.79 3.90 6.48
C LEU A 47 -1.50 5.40 6.36
N SER A 48 -0.56 5.91 7.13
CA SER A 48 -0.19 7.33 7.10
C SER A 48 0.38 7.76 5.74
N TRP A 49 0.83 6.82 4.91
CA TRP A 49 1.30 7.14 3.56
C TRP A 49 0.15 7.45 2.61
N VAL A 50 -1.06 7.01 2.92
CA VAL A 50 -2.20 7.13 2.02
C VAL A 50 -2.69 8.57 2.00
N THR A 51 -2.73 9.17 0.82
CA THR A 51 -3.22 10.54 0.64
C THR A 51 -4.67 10.55 0.18
N SER A 52 -5.08 9.53 -0.55
CA SER A 52 -6.47 9.43 -0.99
C SER A 52 -6.81 8.00 -1.40
N VAL A 53 -8.11 7.69 -1.39
CA VAL A 53 -8.64 6.45 -1.95
C VAL A 53 -9.74 6.89 -2.92
N GLU A 54 -9.44 6.78 -4.21
CA GLU A 54 -10.35 7.25 -5.27
C GLU A 54 -10.33 6.26 -6.42
N ASP A 55 -11.47 6.13 -7.09
CA ASP A 55 -11.59 5.27 -8.27
C ASP A 55 -11.13 3.84 -7.99
N SER A 56 -11.41 3.37 -6.78
CA SER A 56 -11.00 2.05 -6.31
C SER A 56 -9.48 1.86 -6.32
N LYS A 57 -8.74 2.95 -6.11
CA LYS A 57 -7.28 2.92 -6.02
C LYS A 57 -6.82 3.57 -4.72
N VAL A 58 -5.74 3.03 -4.16
CA VAL A 58 -5.08 3.61 -2.98
C VAL A 58 -3.89 4.41 -3.48
N LYS A 59 -3.90 5.72 -3.23
CA LYS A 59 -2.79 6.59 -3.63
C LYS A 59 -1.96 6.97 -2.42
N ILE A 60 -0.64 6.89 -2.56
CA ILE A 60 0.29 7.22 -1.48
C ILE A 60 1.06 8.51 -1.81
N ASP A 61 1.81 8.99 -0.82
CA ASP A 61 2.41 10.33 -0.84
C ASP A 61 3.82 10.37 -1.42
N ARG A 62 4.30 9.26 -2.00
CA ARG A 62 5.68 9.20 -2.49
C ARG A 62 5.75 8.38 -3.76
N PRO A 63 6.83 8.56 -4.55
CA PRO A 63 7.03 7.74 -5.75
C PRO A 63 7.17 6.26 -5.39
N GLY A 64 6.76 5.40 -6.31
CA GLY A 64 6.84 3.96 -6.09
C GLY A 64 8.25 3.49 -5.78
N LYS A 65 9.25 4.11 -6.41
CA LYS A 65 10.65 3.77 -6.15
C LYS A 65 11.01 4.00 -4.68
N GLU A 66 10.57 5.12 -4.11
CA GLU A 66 10.83 5.38 -2.70
C GLU A 66 10.03 4.45 -1.81
N ALA A 67 8.77 4.20 -2.17
CA ALA A 67 7.93 3.29 -1.41
C ALA A 67 8.58 1.90 -1.32
N MET A 68 9.10 1.42 -2.44
CA MET A 68 9.74 0.10 -2.48
C MET A 68 11.06 0.05 -1.76
N GLN A 69 11.64 1.18 -1.42
CA GLN A 69 12.84 1.24 -0.58
C GLN A 69 12.52 1.35 0.90
N GLU A 70 11.34 1.88 1.22
CA GLU A 70 10.96 2.17 2.61
C GLU A 70 9.92 1.22 3.17
N TRP A 71 9.26 0.42 2.35
CA TRP A 71 8.25 -0.49 2.86
C TRP A 71 8.89 -1.58 3.71
N SER A 72 8.07 -2.23 4.54
CA SER A 72 8.54 -3.23 5.48
C SER A 72 8.12 -4.62 5.04
N GLU A 73 8.91 -5.64 5.42
CA GLU A 73 8.53 -7.03 5.21
C GLU A 73 7.80 -7.60 6.43
N SER A 74 7.55 -6.77 7.41
CA SER A 74 6.88 -7.17 8.65
C SER A 74 5.95 -6.05 9.09
N PRO A 75 4.83 -6.37 9.76
CA PRO A 75 3.91 -5.33 10.22
C PRO A 75 4.46 -4.48 11.37
N ASN A 76 5.57 -4.86 11.93
CA ASN A 76 6.22 -4.10 13.01
C ASN A 76 7.29 -3.21 12.42
N MET A 77 6.94 -1.97 12.19
CA MET A 77 7.89 -0.98 11.68
C MET A 77 8.46 -0.13 12.81
#